data_5f6f7016b2f679fdd47dd130f33c734a
#
_entry.id   5f6f7016b2f679fdd47dd130f33c734a
#
_cell.length_a   1.000
_cell.length_b   1.000
_cell.length_c   1.000
_cell.angle_alpha   90.00
_cell.angle_beta   90.00
_cell.angle_gamma   90.00
#
_symmetry.space_group_name_H-M   'P 1'
#
loop_
_entity.id
_entity.type
_entity.pdbx_description
1 polymer ?
#
loop_
_entity_poly.entity_id
_entity_poly.type
_entity_poly.pdbx_seq_one_letter_code
_entity_poly.pdbx_strand_id
1 'polypeptide(L)'
;TRNNYISKLKRHNEKALEFVVQEYGGQVKAAVYKNLSGMPEEIEECMDDVFLDVWNNIDRFYESKGSFRSWITAIARFRSIDYLRRYSRRCSEEDIADYENKLANDNLLEILNEEISDSMEKLLSGLSDEDRDIILRYYWDDQCVDEIAEDYGVSSSSIYSRMSRARSRLKQV
;
A
#
# COMPACT_ATOMS: atom_id res chain seq x y z
N THR A 1 3.91 -20.98 -17.14
CA THR A 1 3.79 -21.89 -15.98
C THR A 1 3.78 -21.05 -14.71
N ARG A 2 2.71 -21.15 -13.91
CA ARG A 2 2.44 -20.37 -12.67
C ARG A 2 3.61 -20.33 -11.66
N ASN A 3 4.50 -21.30 -11.67
CA ASN A 3 5.53 -21.46 -10.63
C ASN A 3 6.85 -20.73 -10.90
N ASN A 4 7.00 -19.94 -11.97
CA ASN A 4 8.29 -19.32 -12.28
C ASN A 4 8.20 -17.88 -12.81
N TYR A 5 7.04 -17.22 -12.66
CA TYR A 5 6.90 -15.85 -13.18
C TYR A 5 7.71 -14.83 -12.36
N ILE A 6 7.85 -15.02 -11.06
CA ILE A 6 8.62 -14.13 -10.17
C ILE A 6 10.09 -14.12 -10.58
N SER A 7 10.70 -15.31 -10.77
CA SER A 7 12.10 -15.41 -11.23
C SER A 7 12.31 -14.82 -12.62
N LYS A 8 11.30 -14.91 -13.49
CA LYS A 8 11.35 -14.29 -14.82
C LYS A 8 11.15 -12.78 -14.73
N LEU A 9 10.27 -12.33 -13.85
CA LEU A 9 10.04 -10.90 -13.59
C LEU A 9 11.31 -10.23 -13.06
N LYS A 10 12.03 -10.88 -12.13
CA LYS A 10 13.38 -10.45 -11.64
C LYS A 10 14.43 -10.38 -12.74
N ARG A 11 14.25 -11.09 -13.84
CA ARG A 11 15.10 -10.99 -15.06
C ARG A 11 14.55 -10.00 -16.08
N HIS A 12 13.59 -9.18 -15.69
CA HIS A 12 12.91 -8.22 -16.57
C HIS A 12 12.37 -8.85 -17.86
N ASN A 13 11.69 -10.00 -17.71
CA ASN A 13 11.03 -10.65 -18.83
C ASN A 13 9.62 -10.07 -19.03
N GLU A 14 9.38 -9.41 -20.15
CA GLU A 14 8.12 -8.75 -20.48
C GLU A 14 6.90 -9.68 -20.42
N LYS A 15 7.05 -10.94 -20.89
CA LYS A 15 5.96 -11.94 -20.79
C LYS A 15 5.58 -12.30 -19.36
N ALA A 16 6.52 -12.15 -18.42
CA ALA A 16 6.22 -12.33 -17.01
C ALA A 16 5.43 -11.13 -16.45
N LEU A 17 5.70 -9.92 -16.93
CA LEU A 17 4.90 -8.75 -16.59
C LEU A 17 3.48 -8.85 -17.16
N GLU A 18 3.33 -9.25 -18.44
CA GLU A 18 2.02 -9.52 -19.06
C GLU A 18 1.20 -10.52 -18.23
N PHE A 19 1.84 -11.61 -17.77
CA PHE A 19 1.20 -12.58 -16.89
C PHE A 19 0.75 -11.94 -15.57
N VAL A 20 1.58 -11.10 -14.95
CA VAL A 20 1.23 -10.40 -13.71
C VAL A 20 0.06 -9.46 -13.92
N VAL A 21 0.03 -8.69 -15.00
CA VAL A 21 -1.09 -7.81 -15.35
C VAL A 21 -2.38 -8.61 -15.54
N GLN A 22 -2.33 -9.75 -16.22
CA GLN A 22 -3.50 -10.60 -16.45
C GLN A 22 -4.00 -11.27 -15.16
N GLU A 23 -3.10 -11.79 -14.34
CA GLU A 23 -3.46 -12.55 -13.12
C GLU A 23 -3.89 -11.63 -11.98
N TYR A 24 -3.24 -10.47 -11.81
CA TYR A 24 -3.44 -9.58 -10.66
C TYR A 24 -4.16 -8.27 -11.01
N GLY A 25 -4.42 -7.99 -12.28
CA GLY A 25 -5.04 -6.73 -12.72
C GLY A 25 -6.37 -6.45 -12.08
N GLY A 26 -7.25 -7.45 -11.96
CA GLY A 26 -8.54 -7.30 -11.28
C GLY A 26 -8.41 -6.93 -9.81
N GLN A 27 -7.43 -7.52 -9.13
CA GLN A 27 -7.16 -7.25 -7.72
C GLN A 27 -6.53 -5.85 -7.51
N VAL A 28 -5.57 -5.48 -8.35
CA VAL A 28 -4.98 -4.13 -8.36
C VAL A 28 -6.07 -3.09 -8.60
N LYS A 29 -6.94 -3.32 -9.59
CA LYS A 29 -8.08 -2.45 -9.87
C LYS A 29 -9.01 -2.30 -8.67
N ALA A 30 -9.35 -3.40 -8.00
CA ALA A 30 -10.20 -3.36 -6.81
C ALA A 30 -9.55 -2.55 -5.67
N ALA A 31 -8.24 -2.73 -5.44
CA ALA A 31 -7.50 -1.99 -4.41
C ALA A 31 -7.41 -0.48 -4.73
N VAL A 32 -7.16 -0.14 -6.00
CA VAL A 32 -7.08 1.25 -6.47
C VAL A 32 -8.47 1.91 -6.41
N TYR A 33 -9.51 1.21 -6.86
CA TYR A 33 -10.88 1.71 -6.90
C TYR A 33 -11.41 2.12 -5.52
N LYS A 34 -11.00 1.45 -4.45
CA LYS A 34 -11.40 1.80 -3.08
C LYS A 34 -11.07 3.26 -2.71
N ASN A 35 -9.95 3.76 -3.18
CA ASN A 35 -9.47 5.12 -2.89
C ASN A 35 -9.81 6.14 -3.98
N LEU A 36 -9.93 5.70 -5.24
CA LEU A 36 -10.13 6.55 -6.41
C LEU A 36 -11.52 6.37 -7.04
N SER A 37 -12.52 5.92 -6.26
CA SER A 37 -13.90 5.77 -6.72
C SER A 37 -14.42 7.08 -7.34
N GLY A 38 -14.94 7.00 -8.57
CA GLY A 38 -15.42 8.17 -9.29
C GLY A 38 -14.37 8.92 -10.12
N MET A 39 -13.13 8.43 -10.18
CA MET A 39 -12.00 9.02 -10.91
C MET A 39 -11.43 8.02 -11.93
N PRO A 40 -12.14 7.75 -13.05
CA PRO A 40 -11.76 6.66 -13.95
C PRO A 40 -10.40 6.85 -14.62
N GLU A 41 -10.04 8.09 -14.96
CA GLU A 41 -8.74 8.41 -15.59
C GLU A 41 -7.59 8.16 -14.60
N GLU A 42 -7.74 8.60 -13.36
CA GLU A 42 -6.77 8.40 -12.30
C GLU A 42 -6.62 6.93 -11.93
N ILE A 43 -7.68 6.12 -12.03
CA ILE A 43 -7.62 4.67 -11.77
C ILE A 43 -6.71 3.99 -12.80
N GLU A 44 -6.89 4.26 -14.09
CA GLU A 44 -6.10 3.65 -15.16
C GLU A 44 -4.63 4.04 -15.03
N GLU A 45 -4.35 5.34 -14.87
CA GLU A 45 -3.00 5.85 -14.69
C GLU A 45 -2.32 5.29 -13.43
N CYS A 46 -3.05 5.20 -12.33
CA CYS A 46 -2.56 4.60 -11.09
C CYS A 46 -2.24 3.11 -11.26
N MET A 47 -3.06 2.36 -11.98
CA MET A 47 -2.80 0.95 -12.27
C MET A 47 -1.52 0.76 -13.07
N ASP A 48 -1.29 1.59 -14.08
CA ASP A 48 -0.06 1.56 -14.88
C ASP A 48 1.17 1.83 -14.01
N ASP A 49 1.10 2.84 -13.14
CA ASP A 49 2.15 3.14 -12.17
C ASP A 49 2.41 1.97 -11.21
N VAL A 50 1.37 1.27 -10.75
CA VAL A 50 1.52 0.09 -9.88
C VAL A 50 2.31 -1.00 -10.58
N PHE A 51 1.99 -1.33 -11.84
CA PHE A 51 2.72 -2.36 -12.58
C PHE A 51 4.15 -1.93 -12.92
N LEU A 52 4.37 -0.64 -13.15
CA LEU A 52 5.70 -0.08 -13.32
C LEU A 52 6.52 -0.18 -12.03
N ASP A 53 5.91 0.09 -10.87
CA ASP A 53 6.56 -0.10 -9.58
C ASP A 53 6.91 -1.57 -9.31
N VAL A 54 6.00 -2.48 -9.61
CA VAL A 54 6.27 -3.92 -9.54
C VAL A 54 7.46 -4.30 -10.39
N TRP A 55 7.52 -3.81 -11.63
CA TRP A 55 8.63 -4.05 -12.54
C TRP A 55 9.96 -3.51 -12.01
N ASN A 56 9.96 -2.28 -11.53
CA ASN A 56 11.17 -1.60 -11.07
C ASN A 56 11.68 -2.12 -9.71
N ASN A 57 10.77 -2.62 -8.85
CA ASN A 57 11.11 -3.01 -7.49
C ASN A 57 10.98 -4.52 -7.23
N ILE A 58 10.85 -5.34 -8.26
CA ILE A 58 10.68 -6.80 -8.09
C ILE A 58 11.83 -7.46 -7.33
N ASP A 59 13.03 -6.92 -7.41
CA ASP A 59 14.20 -7.44 -6.69
C ASP A 59 14.05 -7.33 -5.16
N ARG A 60 13.20 -6.41 -4.70
CA ARG A 60 12.86 -6.23 -3.28
C ARG A 60 11.78 -7.20 -2.80
N PHE A 61 11.16 -7.96 -3.70
CA PHE A 61 10.19 -8.98 -3.32
C PHE A 61 10.89 -10.28 -2.92
N TYR A 62 10.58 -10.77 -1.70
CA TYR A 62 11.06 -12.03 -1.14
C TYR A 62 9.88 -12.90 -0.74
N GLU A 63 9.77 -14.10 -1.33
CA GLU A 63 8.68 -15.05 -1.02
C GLU A 63 8.65 -15.48 0.45
N SER A 64 9.81 -15.48 1.12
CA SER A 64 9.92 -15.77 2.55
C SER A 64 9.26 -14.73 3.45
N LYS A 65 8.97 -13.54 2.91
CA LYS A 65 8.41 -12.40 3.64
C LYS A 65 6.91 -12.19 3.42
N GLY A 66 6.32 -12.93 2.49
CA GLY A 66 4.89 -12.85 2.21
C GLY A 66 4.51 -13.23 0.79
N SER A 67 3.22 -13.22 0.49
CA SER A 67 2.72 -13.55 -0.83
C SER A 67 2.92 -12.39 -1.81
N PHE A 68 3.18 -12.72 -3.07
CA PHE A 68 3.24 -11.72 -4.13
C PHE A 68 1.92 -10.94 -4.25
N ARG A 69 0.82 -11.61 -3.95
CA ARG A 69 -0.52 -11.01 -3.90
C ARG A 69 -0.59 -9.86 -2.89
N SER A 70 -0.17 -10.10 -1.66
CA SER A 70 -0.18 -9.07 -0.60
C SER A 70 0.76 -7.92 -0.95
N TRP A 71 1.93 -8.22 -1.52
CA TRP A 71 2.91 -7.23 -1.90
C TRP A 71 2.40 -6.29 -3.01
N ILE A 72 1.85 -6.82 -4.10
CA ILE A 72 1.29 -5.98 -5.18
C ILE A 72 0.07 -5.17 -4.73
N THR A 73 -0.76 -5.74 -3.85
CA THR A 73 -1.92 -5.03 -3.28
C THR A 73 -1.47 -3.86 -2.41
N ALA A 74 -0.41 -4.03 -1.62
CA ALA A 74 0.18 -2.94 -0.83
C ALA A 74 0.68 -1.80 -1.75
N ILE A 75 1.41 -2.13 -2.83
CA ILE A 75 1.84 -1.12 -3.83
C ILE A 75 0.62 -0.37 -4.39
N ALA A 76 -0.42 -1.10 -4.81
CA ALA A 76 -1.63 -0.52 -5.37
C ALA A 76 -2.30 0.48 -4.41
N ARG A 77 -2.35 0.16 -3.12
CA ARG A 77 -2.91 1.05 -2.11
C ARG A 77 -2.08 2.29 -1.89
N PHE A 78 -0.76 2.15 -1.77
CA PHE A 78 0.12 3.31 -1.63
C PHE A 78 -0.02 4.26 -2.81
N ARG A 79 -0.01 3.73 -4.03
CA ARG A 79 -0.17 4.54 -5.23
C ARG A 79 -1.53 5.23 -5.29
N SER A 80 -2.61 4.52 -5.00
CA SER A 80 -3.96 5.11 -5.02
C SER A 80 -4.13 6.24 -3.98
N ILE A 81 -3.49 6.12 -2.81
CA ILE A 81 -3.48 7.19 -1.81
C ILE A 81 -2.70 8.41 -2.34
N ASP A 82 -1.57 8.20 -3.01
CA ASP A 82 -0.80 9.30 -3.59
C ASP A 82 -1.58 10.02 -4.71
N TYR A 83 -2.31 9.26 -5.52
CA TYR A 83 -3.21 9.84 -6.52
C TYR A 83 -4.34 10.65 -5.89
N LEU A 84 -5.01 10.09 -4.88
CA LEU A 84 -6.07 10.79 -4.14
C LEU A 84 -5.56 12.12 -3.56
N ARG A 85 -4.35 12.15 -3.01
CA ARG A 85 -3.72 13.37 -2.50
C ARG A 85 -3.46 14.40 -3.57
N ARG A 86 -2.91 13.97 -4.72
CA ARG A 86 -2.68 14.88 -5.84
C ARG A 86 -3.99 15.47 -6.34
N TYR A 87 -5.05 14.67 -6.39
CA TYR A 87 -6.38 15.13 -6.77
C TYR A 87 -6.94 16.12 -5.76
N SER A 88 -6.91 15.80 -4.47
CA SER A 88 -7.38 16.68 -3.40
C SER A 88 -6.65 18.03 -3.40
N ARG A 89 -5.34 18.04 -3.63
CA ARG A 89 -4.57 19.29 -3.76
C ARG A 89 -4.99 20.14 -4.97
N ARG A 90 -5.43 19.52 -6.06
CA ARG A 90 -5.94 20.23 -7.22
C ARG A 90 -7.33 20.83 -6.99
N CYS A 91 -8.12 20.22 -6.10
CA CYS A 91 -9.50 20.60 -5.83
C CYS A 91 -9.67 21.52 -4.60
N SER A 92 -8.71 21.60 -3.69
CA SER A 92 -8.78 22.43 -2.48
C SER A 92 -7.46 23.13 -2.21
N GLU A 93 -7.43 24.47 -2.33
CA GLU A 93 -6.27 25.28 -1.99
C GLU A 93 -6.07 25.51 -0.48
N GLU A 94 -6.95 25.01 0.39
CA GLU A 94 -6.88 25.25 1.84
C GLU A 94 -7.15 23.96 2.65
N ASP A 95 -6.29 23.64 3.62
CA ASP A 95 -6.47 22.81 4.81
C ASP A 95 -6.09 21.32 4.84
N ILE A 96 -5.62 20.68 3.79
CA ILE A 96 -5.21 19.26 3.88
C ILE A 96 -3.67 19.05 3.86
N ALA A 97 -2.93 20.10 3.58
CA ALA A 97 -1.49 20.03 3.23
C ALA A 97 -0.55 19.50 4.34
N ASP A 98 -0.89 19.64 5.62
CA ASP A 98 0.03 19.33 6.72
C ASP A 98 0.03 17.85 7.15
N TYR A 99 -1.10 17.14 6.94
CA TYR A 99 -1.21 15.72 7.31
C TYR A 99 -0.69 14.79 6.21
N GLU A 100 -0.76 15.22 4.97
CA GLU A 100 -0.50 14.39 3.80
C GLU A 100 0.99 14.28 3.45
N ASN A 101 1.78 15.34 3.65
CA ASN A 101 3.22 15.31 3.37
C ASN A 101 4.02 14.33 4.23
N LYS A 102 3.50 13.95 5.40
CA LYS A 102 4.13 12.96 6.28
C LYS A 102 3.89 11.50 5.86
N LEU A 103 2.85 11.26 5.08
CA LEU A 103 2.50 9.92 4.61
C LEU A 103 3.23 9.51 3.31
N ALA A 104 3.61 10.47 2.48
CA ALA A 104 4.11 10.24 1.13
C ALA A 104 5.55 9.71 1.03
N ASN A 105 6.35 9.83 2.08
CA ASN A 105 7.79 9.58 2.00
C ASN A 105 8.23 8.32 2.77
N ASP A 106 7.31 7.41 3.06
CA ASP A 106 7.62 6.29 3.92
C ASP A 106 8.00 5.03 3.16
N ASN A 107 9.24 4.62 3.35
CA ASN A 107 9.78 3.29 3.04
C ASN A 107 9.09 2.17 3.84
N LEU A 108 7.78 2.31 4.16
CA LEU A 108 7.07 1.28 4.91
C LEU A 108 6.98 -0.02 4.11
N LEU A 109 6.92 0.08 2.76
CA LEU A 109 7.06 -1.09 1.89
C LEU A 109 8.44 -1.76 2.05
N GLU A 110 9.50 -0.98 2.23
CA GLU A 110 10.82 -1.53 2.55
C GLU A 110 10.83 -2.19 3.93
N ILE A 111 10.26 -1.53 4.94
CA ILE A 111 10.16 -2.08 6.30
C ILE A 111 9.30 -3.33 6.32
N LEU A 112 8.14 -3.34 5.68
CA LEU A 112 7.26 -4.51 5.59
C LEU A 112 7.86 -5.62 4.73
N ASN A 113 8.69 -5.29 3.73
CA ASN A 113 9.39 -6.27 2.91
C ASN A 113 10.65 -6.81 3.56
N GLU A 114 11.31 -6.06 4.43
CA GLU A 114 12.56 -6.50 5.04
C GLU A 114 12.38 -7.54 6.15
N GLU A 115 11.21 -7.64 6.82
CA GLU A 115 11.08 -8.44 8.03
C GLU A 115 9.73 -9.12 8.28
N ILE A 116 9.13 -9.83 7.32
CA ILE A 116 7.80 -10.48 7.48
C ILE A 116 7.86 -11.89 8.16
N SER A 117 8.69 -12.11 9.14
CA SER A 117 8.64 -13.37 9.87
C SER A 117 8.55 -13.14 11.38
N ASP A 118 9.59 -13.40 12.12
CA ASP A 118 9.63 -13.24 13.58
C ASP A 118 9.83 -11.78 14.02
N SER A 119 10.33 -10.94 13.12
CA SER A 119 10.61 -9.54 13.38
C SER A 119 9.36 -8.66 13.33
N MET A 120 8.33 -9.05 12.61
CA MET A 120 7.09 -8.26 12.52
C MET A 120 6.34 -8.24 13.86
N GLU A 121 6.33 -9.34 14.58
CA GLU A 121 5.72 -9.40 15.90
C GLU A 121 6.46 -8.50 16.91
N LYS A 122 7.79 -8.43 16.80
CA LYS A 122 8.62 -7.50 17.59
C LYS A 122 8.41 -6.04 17.18
N LEU A 123 8.35 -5.75 15.90
CA LEU A 123 8.08 -4.40 15.39
C LEU A 123 6.69 -3.92 15.85
N LEU A 124 5.67 -4.75 15.66
CA LEU A 124 4.31 -4.40 16.05
C LEU A 124 4.13 -4.35 17.57
N SER A 125 4.97 -5.01 18.37
CA SER A 125 4.92 -4.95 19.83
C SER A 125 5.25 -3.57 20.40
N GLY A 126 5.92 -2.72 19.63
CA GLY A 126 6.18 -1.31 19.97
C GLY A 126 4.98 -0.37 19.77
N LEU A 127 3.89 -0.86 19.18
CA LEU A 127 2.66 -0.10 18.97
C LEU A 127 1.64 -0.40 20.08
N SER A 128 0.72 0.55 20.31
CA SER A 128 -0.48 0.26 21.11
C SER A 128 -1.36 -0.77 20.38
N ASP A 129 -2.18 -1.52 21.10
CA ASP A 129 -3.07 -2.52 20.51
C ASP A 129 -3.98 -1.92 19.44
N GLU A 130 -4.48 -0.70 19.66
CA GLU A 130 -5.30 0.01 18.69
C GLU A 130 -4.52 0.46 17.43
N ASP A 131 -3.31 0.99 17.59
CA ASP A 131 -2.46 1.40 16.44
C ASP A 131 -2.01 0.17 15.64
N ARG A 132 -1.74 -0.95 16.33
CA ARG A 132 -1.44 -2.24 15.73
C ARG A 132 -2.62 -2.75 14.92
N ASP A 133 -3.83 -2.74 15.48
CA ASP A 133 -5.06 -3.17 14.81
C ASP A 133 -5.32 -2.34 13.54
N ILE A 134 -5.22 -1.01 13.64
CA ILE A 134 -5.39 -0.11 12.50
C ILE A 134 -4.38 -0.42 11.38
N ILE A 135 -3.11 -0.64 11.73
CA ILE A 135 -2.07 -0.99 10.76
C ILE A 135 -2.37 -2.33 10.10
N LEU A 136 -2.73 -3.36 10.87
CA LEU A 136 -3.05 -4.68 10.34
C LEU A 136 -4.28 -4.64 9.44
N ARG A 137 -5.37 -4.02 9.86
CA ARG A 137 -6.60 -3.88 9.08
C ARG A 137 -6.36 -3.16 7.75
N TYR A 138 -5.58 -2.10 7.79
CA TYR A 138 -5.28 -1.32 6.59
C TYR A 138 -4.35 -2.05 5.62
N TYR A 139 -3.26 -2.67 6.12
CA TYR A 139 -2.23 -3.28 5.27
C TYR A 139 -2.44 -4.76 4.99
N TRP A 140 -3.10 -5.49 5.88
CA TRP A 140 -3.27 -6.95 5.80
C TRP A 140 -4.69 -7.35 5.42
N ASP A 141 -5.69 -6.78 6.10
CA ASP A 141 -7.09 -7.15 5.89
C ASP A 141 -7.76 -6.37 4.77
N ASP A 142 -7.02 -5.51 4.11
CA ASP A 142 -7.47 -4.78 2.93
C ASP A 142 -8.64 -3.81 3.19
N GLN A 143 -8.79 -3.32 4.42
CA GLN A 143 -9.83 -2.36 4.77
C GLN A 143 -9.44 -0.93 4.40
N CYS A 144 -10.41 -0.15 3.90
CA CYS A 144 -10.17 1.27 3.65
C CYS A 144 -10.21 2.08 4.96
N VAL A 145 -9.58 3.26 4.94
CA VAL A 145 -9.52 4.13 6.14
C VAL A 145 -10.90 4.53 6.62
N ASP A 146 -11.85 4.71 5.72
CA ASP A 146 -13.21 5.11 6.08
C ASP A 146 -13.98 4.00 6.81
N GLU A 147 -13.80 2.74 6.39
CA GLU A 147 -14.35 1.57 7.09
C GLU A 147 -13.75 1.44 8.50
N ILE A 148 -12.42 1.61 8.61
CA ILE A 148 -11.75 1.56 9.92
C ILE A 148 -12.23 2.73 10.80
N ALA A 149 -12.38 3.92 10.24
CA ALA A 149 -12.83 5.09 10.96
C ALA A 149 -14.27 4.93 11.50
N GLU A 150 -15.16 4.34 10.69
CA GLU A 150 -16.53 4.03 11.08
C GLU A 150 -16.57 3.04 12.24
N ASP A 151 -15.80 1.95 12.16
CA ASP A 151 -15.73 0.94 13.22
C ASP A 151 -15.19 1.50 14.55
N TYR A 152 -14.23 2.42 14.47
CA TYR A 152 -13.68 3.10 15.65
C TYR A 152 -14.50 4.31 16.12
N GLY A 153 -15.51 4.73 15.38
CA GLY A 153 -16.33 5.92 15.70
C GLY A 153 -15.54 7.22 15.67
N VAL A 154 -14.53 7.33 14.82
CA VAL A 154 -13.65 8.50 14.67
C VAL A 154 -13.63 8.98 13.22
N SER A 155 -13.05 10.16 12.97
CA SER A 155 -12.86 10.66 11.62
C SER A 155 -11.72 9.94 10.88
N SER A 156 -11.81 9.86 9.56
CA SER A 156 -10.74 9.30 8.71
C SER A 156 -9.41 10.02 8.90
N SER A 157 -9.43 11.34 9.14
CA SER A 157 -8.24 12.14 9.47
C SER A 157 -7.57 11.68 10.78
N SER A 158 -8.36 11.24 11.77
CA SER A 158 -7.84 10.67 13.01
C SER A 158 -7.11 9.35 12.77
N ILE A 159 -7.66 8.49 11.91
CA ILE A 159 -7.01 7.23 11.50
C ILE A 159 -5.70 7.52 10.76
N TYR A 160 -5.69 8.42 9.78
CA TYR A 160 -4.45 8.84 9.09
C TYR A 160 -3.38 9.36 10.06
N SER A 161 -3.78 10.19 11.02
CA SER A 161 -2.86 10.71 12.04
C SER A 161 -2.27 9.61 12.93
N ARG A 162 -3.09 8.61 13.29
CA ARG A 162 -2.65 7.44 14.06
C ARG A 162 -1.68 6.57 13.25
N MET A 163 -2.02 6.28 12.00
CA MET A 163 -1.15 5.54 11.09
C MET A 163 0.19 6.23 10.88
N SER A 164 0.20 7.56 10.72
CA SER A 164 1.44 8.34 10.58
C SER A 164 2.34 8.22 11.81
N ARG A 165 1.76 8.33 13.02
CA ARG A 165 2.50 8.17 14.27
C ARG A 165 3.00 6.74 14.47
N ALA A 166 2.17 5.75 14.17
CA ALA A 166 2.55 4.34 14.23
C ALA A 166 3.75 4.05 13.33
N ARG A 167 3.72 4.52 12.08
CA ARG A 167 4.86 4.40 11.15
C ARG A 167 6.13 5.06 11.66
N SER A 168 6.01 6.26 12.24
CA SER A 168 7.17 6.97 12.80
C SER A 168 7.81 6.19 13.95
N ARG A 169 7.01 5.47 14.74
CA ARG A 169 7.51 4.59 15.81
C ARG A 169 8.20 3.35 15.24
N LEU A 170 7.59 2.73 14.22
CA LEU A 170 8.16 1.56 13.53
C LEU A 170 9.52 1.83 12.88
N LYS A 171 9.78 3.09 12.48
CA LYS A 171 11.09 3.50 11.93
C LYS A 171 12.20 3.66 12.97
N GLN A 172 11.86 3.77 14.24
CA GLN A 172 12.82 4.02 15.33
C GLN A 172 13.29 2.72 16.00
N VAL A 173 12.74 1.58 15.62
CA VAL A 173 13.10 0.23 16.08
C VAL A 173 14.03 -0.43 15.09
#